data_276f9c679f7ea8cfaeb07f5fd76f6e73
#
_entry.id   276f9c679f7ea8cfaeb07f5fd76f6e73
#
_cell.length_a   1.000
_cell.length_b   1.000
_cell.length_c   1.000
_cell.angle_alpha   90.00
_cell.angle_beta   90.00
_cell.angle_gamma   90.00
#
_symmetry.space_group_name_H-M   'P 1'
#
loop_
_entity.id
_entity.type
_entity.pdbx_description
1 polymer ?
#
loop_
_entity_poly.entity_id
_entity_poly.type
_entity_poly.pdbx_seq_one_letter_code
_entity_poly.pdbx_strand_id
1 'polypeptide(L)'
;MKAGGRPERRRDGRGDRRSAGQTVSEVTRAATGGKSAVARKRKTSGRNRFARAPLRPSELLSDLKQLYPDAKCALVYRNAFELLCATILSAQCTDARVNMVTPVLFARYPTPFELAQANPAEVEEIIKSTGFFRNKTRSLIGMAQALVADYGGEVPRTMEELRTLPGVGRKTANVVLGNAFDLNEGVTVDTHVGRLSRRLGLSAEEDPVKVEQELMRLFPQEEWALLSHLLIFHGRQVCIARRPKCSDCVLSRVCPSSLV
;
A
#
# COMPACT_ATOMS: atom_id res chain seq x y z
N MET A 1 -34.17 -46.54 -25.36
CA MET A 1 -33.50 -47.86 -25.27
C MET A 1 -32.22 -47.70 -24.50
N LYS A 2 -32.13 -48.45 -23.32
CA LYS A 2 -31.01 -48.96 -22.55
C LYS A 2 -29.93 -47.90 -22.11
N ALA A 3 -29.79 -47.46 -20.90
CA ALA A 3 -29.59 -48.14 -19.60
C ALA A 3 -28.16 -48.72 -19.40
N GLY A 4 -27.54 -48.35 -18.32
CA GLY A 4 -26.43 -49.00 -17.62
C GLY A 4 -25.31 -48.00 -17.26
N GLY A 5 -24.78 -47.87 -16.06
CA GLY A 5 -25.02 -48.48 -14.76
C GLY A 5 -23.77 -48.20 -13.93
N ARG A 6 -23.93 -47.79 -12.69
CA ARG A 6 -22.88 -47.70 -11.65
C ARG A 6 -22.29 -49.10 -11.34
N PRO A 7 -21.17 -49.22 -10.62
CA PRO A 7 -21.30 -49.14 -9.16
C PRO A 7 -20.12 -48.58 -8.34
N GLU A 8 -20.47 -48.21 -7.11
CA GLU A 8 -19.68 -47.97 -5.91
C GLU A 8 -18.78 -49.15 -5.49
N ARG A 9 -17.69 -48.85 -4.79
CA ARG A 9 -17.18 -49.69 -3.70
C ARG A 9 -16.60 -48.88 -2.57
N ARG A 10 -17.26 -48.96 -1.43
CA ARG A 10 -16.76 -48.68 -0.09
C ARG A 10 -15.78 -49.80 0.32
N ARG A 11 -14.80 -49.49 1.17
CA ARG A 11 -14.38 -50.37 2.27
C ARG A 11 -13.79 -49.58 3.43
N ASP A 12 -14.48 -49.78 4.54
CA ASP A 12 -14.09 -49.51 5.92
C ASP A 12 -12.86 -50.32 6.35
N GLY A 13 -12.21 -49.87 7.43
CA GLY A 13 -11.20 -50.65 8.13
C GLY A 13 -10.78 -49.95 9.43
N ARG A 14 -11.54 -50.23 10.50
CA ARG A 14 -11.24 -49.94 11.91
C ARG A 14 -9.98 -50.68 12.39
N GLY A 15 -9.32 -50.13 13.41
CA GLY A 15 -8.30 -50.85 14.18
C GLY A 15 -7.87 -50.08 15.41
N ASP A 16 -8.62 -50.30 16.45
CA ASP A 16 -8.47 -49.90 17.85
C ASP A 16 -7.44 -50.79 18.60
N ARG A 17 -6.84 -50.31 19.67
CA ARG A 17 -6.36 -50.93 20.92
C ARG A 17 -5.18 -50.19 21.51
N ARG A 18 -5.37 -49.42 22.65
CA ARG A 18 -5.27 -49.89 24.08
C ARG A 18 -3.87 -50.48 24.37
N SER A 19 -3.14 -50.22 25.43
CA SER A 19 -3.39 -49.68 26.78
C SER A 19 -2.11 -49.80 27.59
N ALA A 20 -2.07 -49.08 28.72
CA ALA A 20 -1.41 -49.41 29.98
C ALA A 20 0.13 -49.35 30.03
N GLY A 21 0.79 -48.87 31.01
CA GLY A 21 0.48 -48.50 32.38
C GLY A 21 1.73 -48.62 33.24
N GLN A 22 1.76 -47.85 34.32
CA GLN A 22 2.48 -48.14 35.58
C GLN A 22 4.03 -48.02 35.53
N THR A 23 4.77 -47.58 36.55
CA THR A 23 4.58 -47.04 37.90
C THR A 23 5.95 -46.58 38.43
N VAL A 24 5.94 -45.49 39.20
CA VAL A 24 6.66 -45.22 40.45
C VAL A 24 7.99 -45.90 40.73
N SER A 25 9.05 -45.11 41.04
CA SER A 25 9.69 -45.19 42.34
C SER A 25 10.64 -43.99 42.60
N GLU A 26 10.35 -43.37 43.74
CA GLU A 26 11.26 -42.50 44.50
C GLU A 26 12.58 -43.17 44.84
N VAL A 27 13.67 -42.46 44.76
CA VAL A 27 14.78 -42.63 45.71
C VAL A 27 15.42 -41.24 45.94
N THR A 28 15.19 -40.77 47.15
CA THR A 28 15.90 -39.68 47.81
C THR A 28 17.38 -40.05 48.03
N ARG A 29 18.31 -39.12 47.81
CA ARG A 29 19.49 -38.93 48.64
C ARG A 29 20.06 -37.52 48.49
N ALA A 30 20.13 -36.88 49.64
CA ALA A 30 20.83 -35.61 49.85
C ALA A 30 22.35 -35.83 49.93
N ALA A 31 23.12 -34.82 49.52
CA ALA A 31 24.37 -34.36 50.17
C ALA A 31 24.92 -33.11 49.44
N THR A 32 24.82 -32.00 50.07
CA THR A 32 25.86 -31.09 50.58
C THR A 32 26.95 -30.62 49.61
N GLY A 33 27.05 -29.30 49.46
CA GLY A 33 28.32 -28.63 49.44
C GLY A 33 28.63 -27.78 48.23
N GLY A 34 28.75 -26.47 48.41
CA GLY A 34 29.53 -25.64 47.48
C GLY A 34 28.85 -24.36 46.99
N LYS A 35 28.73 -23.37 47.86
CA LYS A 35 28.46 -21.99 47.45
C LYS A 35 29.69 -21.44 46.71
N SER A 36 29.60 -21.29 45.40
CA SER A 36 30.45 -20.41 44.63
C SER A 36 29.61 -19.29 44.07
N ALA A 37 29.66 -18.14 44.70
CA ALA A 37 29.02 -16.90 44.19
C ALA A 37 29.82 -16.38 43.00
N VAL A 38 29.41 -16.81 41.80
CA VAL A 38 29.86 -16.14 40.56
C VAL A 38 29.13 -14.81 40.48
N ALA A 39 29.84 -13.75 40.78
CA ALA A 39 29.42 -12.38 40.61
C ALA A 39 29.05 -12.15 39.10
N ARG A 40 27.73 -12.16 38.78
CA ARG A 40 27.23 -11.69 37.51
C ARG A 40 27.59 -10.21 37.36
N LYS A 41 28.66 -9.90 36.63
CA LYS A 41 28.95 -8.56 36.16
C LYS A 41 27.71 -8.11 35.37
N ARG A 42 26.90 -7.23 35.98
CA ARG A 42 25.89 -6.44 35.28
C ARG A 42 26.61 -5.71 34.14
N LYS A 43 26.47 -6.14 32.93
CA LYS A 43 26.75 -5.31 31.74
C LYS A 43 25.88 -4.08 31.88
N THR A 44 26.44 -2.99 32.34
CA THR A 44 25.87 -1.66 32.19
C THR A 44 25.75 -1.47 30.69
N SER A 45 24.52 -1.51 30.18
CA SER A 45 24.21 -1.12 28.79
C SER A 45 24.72 0.30 28.64
N GLY A 46 25.79 0.46 27.86
CA GLY A 46 26.29 1.78 27.52
C GLY A 46 25.09 2.60 26.97
N ARG A 47 24.70 3.63 27.71
CA ARG A 47 23.79 4.65 27.21
C ARG A 47 24.41 5.15 25.92
N ASN A 48 23.76 4.81 24.77
CA ASN A 48 24.15 5.26 23.45
C ASN A 48 24.12 6.80 23.48
N ARG A 49 25.28 7.44 23.49
CA ARG A 49 25.45 8.91 23.63
C ARG A 49 24.89 9.69 22.45
N PHE A 50 24.27 8.98 21.49
CA PHE A 50 23.59 9.53 20.29
C PHE A 50 22.16 9.02 20.20
N ALA A 51 21.41 9.05 21.30
CA ALA A 51 19.96 8.87 21.20
C ALA A 51 19.43 10.04 20.38
N ARG A 52 19.05 9.76 19.12
CA ARG A 52 18.39 10.73 18.26
C ARG A 52 17.10 11.19 18.91
N ALA A 53 16.74 12.46 18.76
CA ALA A 53 15.46 12.96 19.20
C ALA A 53 14.34 12.12 18.53
N PRO A 54 13.26 11.78 19.25
CA PRO A 54 12.15 11.05 18.65
C PRO A 54 11.52 11.89 17.54
N LEU A 55 11.25 11.26 16.41
CA LEU A 55 10.53 11.89 15.30
C LEU A 55 9.11 12.22 15.75
N ARG A 56 8.73 13.48 15.67
CA ARG A 56 7.35 13.94 15.93
C ARG A 56 6.59 14.07 14.61
N PRO A 57 5.42 13.42 14.44
CA PRO A 57 4.65 13.48 13.19
C PRO A 57 4.33 14.91 12.72
N SER A 58 4.01 15.82 13.65
CA SER A 58 3.72 17.22 13.32
C SER A 58 4.94 17.99 12.80
N GLU A 59 6.13 17.76 13.40
CA GLU A 59 7.38 18.38 12.95
C GLU A 59 7.77 17.82 11.57
N LEU A 60 7.69 16.49 11.38
CA LEU A 60 7.90 15.86 10.08
C LEU A 60 7.03 16.47 8.99
N LEU A 61 5.73 16.62 9.25
CA LEU A 61 4.79 17.18 8.29
C LEU A 61 5.15 18.63 7.94
N SER A 62 5.49 19.43 8.95
CA SER A 62 5.94 20.82 8.76
C SER A 62 7.20 20.91 7.92
N ASP A 63 8.22 20.11 8.24
CA ASP A 63 9.50 20.09 7.52
C ASP A 63 9.31 19.66 6.05
N LEU A 64 8.49 18.65 5.81
CA LEU A 64 8.21 18.20 4.45
C LEU A 64 7.39 19.22 3.64
N LYS A 65 6.43 19.92 4.25
CA LYS A 65 5.69 21.03 3.61
C LYS A 65 6.61 22.18 3.21
N GLN A 66 7.56 22.55 4.06
CA GLN A 66 8.55 23.58 3.75
C GLN A 66 9.48 23.13 2.61
N LEU A 67 9.87 21.86 2.60
CA LEU A 67 10.79 21.33 1.60
C LEU A 67 10.12 21.13 0.23
N TYR A 68 8.83 20.81 0.22
CA TYR A 68 8.04 20.49 -0.98
C TYR A 68 6.74 21.31 -1.04
N PRO A 69 6.80 22.64 -1.15
CA PRO A 69 5.60 23.47 -1.14
C PRO A 69 4.64 23.19 -2.31
N ASP A 70 5.16 22.68 -3.42
CA ASP A 70 4.40 22.34 -4.63
C ASP A 70 4.06 20.84 -4.73
N ALA A 71 4.15 20.10 -3.62
CA ALA A 71 3.85 18.67 -3.64
C ALA A 71 2.37 18.43 -3.95
N LYS A 72 2.12 17.75 -5.08
CA LYS A 72 0.78 17.41 -5.57
C LYS A 72 0.79 16.13 -6.40
N CYS A 73 -0.37 15.70 -6.82
CA CYS A 73 -0.50 14.57 -7.74
C CYS A 73 0.32 14.84 -9.02
N ALA A 74 1.19 13.89 -9.38
CA ALA A 74 2.04 14.01 -10.57
C ALA A 74 1.30 13.67 -11.87
N LEU A 75 0.12 13.05 -11.79
CA LEU A 75 -0.74 12.79 -12.95
C LEU A 75 -1.41 14.10 -13.39
N VAL A 76 -1.49 14.31 -14.70
CA VAL A 76 -2.16 15.46 -15.32
C VAL A 76 -3.59 15.09 -15.64
N TYR A 77 -4.54 15.86 -15.14
CA TYR A 77 -5.98 15.67 -15.32
C TYR A 77 -6.74 16.99 -15.21
N ARG A 78 -7.93 17.05 -15.79
CA ARG A 78 -8.84 18.21 -15.76
C ARG A 78 -10.06 17.98 -14.85
N ASN A 79 -10.42 16.72 -14.63
CA ASN A 79 -11.60 16.31 -13.85
C ASN A 79 -11.39 14.93 -13.20
N ALA A 80 -12.36 14.50 -12.38
CA ALA A 80 -12.29 13.24 -11.65
C ALA A 80 -12.25 12.00 -12.58
N PHE A 81 -12.94 12.02 -13.71
CA PHE A 81 -12.91 10.92 -14.69
C PHE A 81 -11.50 10.74 -15.28
N GLU A 82 -10.87 11.83 -15.70
CA GLU A 82 -9.52 11.79 -16.22
C GLU A 82 -8.50 11.30 -15.17
N LEU A 83 -8.65 11.77 -13.91
CA LEU A 83 -7.80 11.29 -12.83
C LEU A 83 -7.99 9.80 -12.57
N LEU A 84 -9.24 9.33 -12.60
CA LEU A 84 -9.55 7.91 -12.42
C LEU A 84 -8.92 7.06 -13.53
N CYS A 85 -9.07 7.44 -14.79
CA CYS A 85 -8.42 6.80 -15.94
C CYS A 85 -6.89 6.80 -15.80
N ALA A 86 -6.30 7.97 -15.51
CA ALA A 86 -4.85 8.11 -15.35
C ALA A 86 -4.31 7.25 -14.20
N THR A 87 -5.06 7.16 -13.09
CA THR A 87 -4.67 6.33 -11.94
C THR A 87 -4.74 4.83 -12.26
N ILE A 88 -5.74 4.37 -13.01
CA ILE A 88 -5.79 2.98 -13.52
C ILE A 88 -4.57 2.72 -14.42
N LEU A 89 -4.22 3.65 -15.29
CA LEU A 89 -3.06 3.52 -16.17
C LEU A 89 -1.72 3.55 -15.43
N SER A 90 -1.64 4.20 -14.27
CA SER A 90 -0.41 4.29 -13.47
C SER A 90 0.01 2.98 -12.79
N ALA A 91 -0.85 1.95 -12.77
CA ALA A 91 -0.50 0.65 -12.24
C ALA A 91 0.73 0.07 -12.97
N GLN A 92 1.85 -0.08 -12.23
CA GLN A 92 3.16 -0.53 -12.76
C GLN A 92 3.66 0.29 -13.97
N CYS A 93 3.34 1.58 -14.00
CA CYS A 93 3.77 2.52 -15.02
C CYS A 93 4.21 3.84 -14.35
N THR A 94 5.14 4.55 -14.98
CA THR A 94 5.56 5.86 -14.48
C THR A 94 4.53 6.93 -14.79
N ASP A 95 4.37 7.92 -13.90
CA ASP A 95 3.45 9.05 -14.12
C ASP A 95 3.79 9.81 -15.41
N ALA A 96 5.09 9.98 -15.73
CA ALA A 96 5.53 10.60 -16.96
C ALA A 96 5.02 9.86 -18.21
N ARG A 97 5.07 8.52 -18.21
CA ARG A 97 4.54 7.73 -19.32
C ARG A 97 3.03 7.85 -19.43
N VAL A 98 2.30 7.82 -18.30
CA VAL A 98 0.85 8.02 -18.28
C VAL A 98 0.50 9.39 -18.86
N ASN A 99 1.18 10.45 -18.43
CA ASN A 99 0.96 11.82 -18.90
C ASN A 99 1.28 12.03 -20.40
N MET A 100 2.11 11.16 -21.01
CA MET A 100 2.32 11.17 -22.47
C MET A 100 1.17 10.53 -23.25
N VAL A 101 0.45 9.61 -22.64
CA VAL A 101 -0.58 8.79 -23.30
C VAL A 101 -1.98 9.40 -23.12
N THR A 102 -2.26 9.92 -21.93
CA THR A 102 -3.60 10.41 -21.57
C THR A 102 -4.13 11.54 -22.45
N PRO A 103 -3.33 12.49 -22.99
CA PRO A 103 -3.86 13.51 -23.92
C PRO A 103 -4.51 12.90 -25.17
N VAL A 104 -3.91 11.85 -25.73
CA VAL A 104 -4.48 11.15 -26.91
C VAL A 104 -5.73 10.39 -26.52
N LEU A 105 -5.73 9.72 -25.36
CA LEU A 105 -6.88 8.99 -24.85
C LEU A 105 -8.09 9.93 -24.64
N PHE A 106 -7.87 11.07 -23.98
CA PHE A 106 -8.92 12.03 -23.64
C PHE A 106 -9.38 12.89 -24.83
N ALA A 107 -8.52 13.07 -25.84
CA ALA A 107 -8.96 13.67 -27.11
C ALA A 107 -9.92 12.75 -27.86
N ARG A 108 -9.71 11.43 -27.78
CA ARG A 108 -10.54 10.44 -28.48
C ARG A 108 -11.79 10.04 -27.67
N TYR A 109 -11.68 9.99 -26.34
CA TYR A 109 -12.74 9.57 -25.42
C TYR A 109 -12.83 10.57 -24.24
N PRO A 110 -13.44 11.75 -24.47
CA PRO A 110 -13.43 12.85 -23.50
C PRO A 110 -14.32 12.61 -22.28
N THR A 111 -15.31 11.74 -22.37
CA THR A 111 -16.26 11.45 -21.29
C THR A 111 -16.42 9.93 -21.06
N PRO A 112 -17.03 9.50 -19.94
CA PRO A 112 -17.38 8.10 -19.73
C PRO A 112 -18.26 7.51 -20.83
N PHE A 113 -19.13 8.31 -21.45
CA PHE A 113 -20.04 7.83 -22.47
C PHE A 113 -19.31 7.34 -23.72
N GLU A 114 -18.34 8.09 -24.23
CA GLU A 114 -17.54 7.68 -25.38
C GLU A 114 -16.62 6.50 -25.02
N LEU A 115 -16.01 6.52 -23.84
CA LEU A 115 -15.12 5.44 -23.42
C LEU A 115 -15.88 4.11 -23.18
N ALA A 116 -17.13 4.18 -22.71
CA ALA A 116 -17.98 3.00 -22.50
C ALA A 116 -18.29 2.25 -23.80
N GLN A 117 -18.31 2.96 -24.93
CA GLN A 117 -18.59 2.43 -26.27
C GLN A 117 -17.32 2.26 -27.12
N ALA A 118 -16.14 2.46 -26.52
CA ALA A 118 -14.87 2.44 -27.23
C ALA A 118 -14.56 1.05 -27.82
N ASN A 119 -13.96 1.03 -29.01
CA ASN A 119 -13.39 -0.18 -29.56
C ASN A 119 -12.14 -0.57 -28.73
N PRO A 120 -12.13 -1.77 -28.12
CA PRO A 120 -11.00 -2.20 -27.29
C PRO A 120 -9.65 -2.16 -28.03
N ALA A 121 -9.60 -2.50 -29.31
CA ALA A 121 -8.37 -2.49 -30.08
C ALA A 121 -7.80 -1.07 -30.26
N GLU A 122 -8.65 -0.04 -30.42
CA GLU A 122 -8.20 1.35 -30.48
C GLU A 122 -7.65 1.82 -29.11
N VAL A 123 -8.34 1.50 -28.03
CA VAL A 123 -7.86 1.83 -26.68
C VAL A 123 -6.53 1.15 -26.39
N GLU A 124 -6.41 -0.16 -26.72
CA GLU A 124 -5.15 -0.91 -26.56
C GLU A 124 -3.98 -0.24 -27.28
N GLU A 125 -4.18 0.19 -28.52
CA GLU A 125 -3.12 0.85 -29.29
C GLU A 125 -2.69 2.17 -28.66
N ILE A 126 -3.66 3.00 -28.21
CA ILE A 126 -3.38 4.27 -27.54
C ILE A 126 -2.55 4.05 -26.27
N ILE A 127 -2.96 3.10 -25.41
CA ILE A 127 -2.35 2.92 -24.09
C ILE A 127 -1.21 1.88 -24.05
N LYS A 128 -0.85 1.28 -25.17
CA LYS A 128 0.11 0.17 -25.29
C LYS A 128 1.41 0.36 -24.52
N SER A 129 1.95 1.57 -24.59
CA SER A 129 3.23 1.90 -23.94
C SER A 129 3.15 1.95 -22.41
N THR A 130 1.95 1.88 -21.79
CA THR A 130 1.79 1.87 -20.33
C THR A 130 2.01 0.49 -19.71
N GLY A 131 2.17 -0.57 -20.51
CA GLY A 131 2.29 -1.98 -20.06
C GLY A 131 0.95 -2.54 -19.57
N PHE A 132 0.81 -3.86 -19.55
CA PHE A 132 -0.45 -4.56 -19.16
C PHE A 132 -1.70 -4.01 -19.85
N PHE A 133 -1.54 -3.46 -21.03
CA PHE A 133 -2.52 -2.65 -21.72
C PHE A 133 -3.87 -3.36 -21.95
N ARG A 134 -3.90 -4.68 -22.21
CA ARG A 134 -5.14 -5.45 -22.37
C ARG A 134 -5.99 -5.46 -21.09
N ASN A 135 -5.36 -5.64 -19.93
CA ASN A 135 -6.07 -5.60 -18.66
C ASN A 135 -6.52 -4.19 -18.34
N LYS A 136 -5.68 -3.18 -18.61
CA LYS A 136 -6.02 -1.77 -18.42
C LYS A 136 -7.16 -1.33 -19.33
N THR A 137 -7.18 -1.75 -20.60
CA THR A 137 -8.29 -1.51 -21.52
C THR A 137 -9.60 -2.07 -20.98
N ARG A 138 -9.60 -3.33 -20.52
CA ARG A 138 -10.80 -3.93 -19.91
C ARG A 138 -11.27 -3.15 -18.67
N SER A 139 -10.33 -2.72 -17.83
CA SER A 139 -10.64 -1.92 -16.65
C SER A 139 -11.21 -0.55 -17.03
N LEU A 140 -10.60 0.14 -17.98
CA LEU A 140 -11.05 1.47 -18.44
C LEU A 140 -12.45 1.43 -19.05
N ILE A 141 -12.69 0.52 -20.01
CA ILE A 141 -14.01 0.39 -20.65
C ILE A 141 -15.04 -0.09 -19.64
N GLY A 142 -14.74 -1.10 -18.84
CA GLY A 142 -15.67 -1.60 -17.82
C GLY A 142 -15.99 -0.57 -16.75
N MET A 143 -15.01 0.21 -16.31
CA MET A 143 -15.23 1.34 -15.39
C MET A 143 -16.13 2.39 -16.01
N ALA A 144 -15.90 2.77 -17.27
CA ALA A 144 -16.74 3.74 -17.98
C ALA A 144 -18.18 3.25 -18.17
N GLN A 145 -18.36 1.95 -18.50
CA GLN A 145 -19.67 1.32 -18.58
C GLN A 145 -20.41 1.36 -17.24
N ALA A 146 -19.73 1.03 -16.14
CA ALA A 146 -20.30 1.12 -14.80
C ALA A 146 -20.67 2.56 -14.41
N LEU A 147 -19.82 3.55 -14.74
CA LEU A 147 -20.13 4.96 -14.50
C LEU A 147 -21.40 5.38 -15.26
N VAL A 148 -21.54 4.98 -16.51
CA VAL A 148 -22.73 5.32 -17.30
C VAL A 148 -23.99 4.62 -16.78
N ALA A 149 -23.89 3.33 -16.45
CA ALA A 149 -25.03 2.53 -16.04
C ALA A 149 -25.56 2.89 -14.65
N ASP A 150 -24.65 3.07 -13.69
CA ASP A 150 -24.99 3.14 -12.27
C ASP A 150 -24.92 4.57 -11.72
N TYR A 151 -24.14 5.46 -12.37
CA TYR A 151 -23.85 6.81 -11.86
C TYR A 151 -24.12 7.93 -12.87
N GLY A 152 -24.83 7.65 -13.99
CA GLY A 152 -25.17 8.66 -15.01
C GLY A 152 -23.97 9.32 -15.68
N GLY A 153 -22.80 8.65 -15.66
CA GLY A 153 -21.55 9.16 -16.19
C GLY A 153 -20.71 9.97 -15.19
N GLU A 154 -21.17 10.15 -13.97
CA GLU A 154 -20.42 10.86 -12.92
C GLU A 154 -19.51 9.90 -12.14
N VAL A 155 -18.39 10.42 -11.63
CA VAL A 155 -17.50 9.66 -10.74
C VAL A 155 -18.05 9.73 -9.32
N PRO A 156 -18.33 8.59 -8.67
CA PRO A 156 -18.86 8.60 -7.30
C PRO A 156 -17.86 9.16 -6.31
N ARG A 157 -18.37 9.67 -5.17
CA ARG A 157 -17.60 10.39 -4.16
C ARG A 157 -17.44 9.63 -2.85
N THR A 158 -17.71 8.33 -2.85
CA THR A 158 -17.49 7.48 -1.67
C THR A 158 -16.51 6.36 -1.96
N MET A 159 -15.80 5.93 -0.92
CA MET A 159 -14.86 4.82 -1.01
C MET A 159 -15.54 3.52 -1.44
N GLU A 160 -16.73 3.26 -0.91
CA GLU A 160 -17.52 2.07 -1.18
C GLU A 160 -17.90 1.98 -2.65
N GLU A 161 -18.48 3.03 -3.20
CA GLU A 161 -18.91 3.10 -4.60
C GLU A 161 -17.74 3.05 -5.57
N LEU A 162 -16.66 3.82 -5.32
CA LEU A 162 -15.47 3.78 -6.17
C LEU A 162 -14.88 2.38 -6.28
N ARG A 163 -14.89 1.61 -5.20
CA ARG A 163 -14.35 0.25 -5.18
C ARG A 163 -15.21 -0.78 -5.91
N THR A 164 -16.44 -0.46 -6.28
CA THR A 164 -17.26 -1.33 -7.16
C THR A 164 -16.82 -1.24 -8.60
N LEU A 165 -16.14 -0.15 -8.99
CA LEU A 165 -15.73 0.08 -10.36
C LEU A 165 -14.59 -0.85 -10.79
N PRO A 166 -14.64 -1.44 -12.01
CA PRO A 166 -13.57 -2.27 -12.55
C PRO A 166 -12.19 -1.58 -12.53
N GLY A 167 -11.21 -2.25 -11.98
CA GLY A 167 -9.83 -1.74 -11.89
C GLY A 167 -9.59 -0.72 -10.77
N VAL A 168 -10.57 -0.45 -9.92
CA VAL A 168 -10.49 0.50 -8.81
C VAL A 168 -10.36 -0.24 -7.48
N GLY A 169 -9.16 -0.21 -6.92
CA GLY A 169 -8.90 -0.67 -5.55
C GLY A 169 -8.87 0.51 -4.57
N ARG A 170 -8.74 0.21 -3.26
CA ARG A 170 -8.67 1.21 -2.19
C ARG A 170 -7.66 2.32 -2.49
N LYS A 171 -6.46 1.96 -2.96
CA LYS A 171 -5.42 2.94 -3.32
C LYS A 171 -5.88 3.90 -4.42
N THR A 172 -6.50 3.38 -5.49
CA THR A 172 -7.03 4.20 -6.58
C THR A 172 -8.13 5.13 -6.08
N ALA A 173 -9.05 4.61 -5.25
CA ALA A 173 -10.11 5.40 -4.66
C ALA A 173 -9.55 6.54 -3.79
N ASN A 174 -8.56 6.30 -2.92
CA ASN A 174 -7.90 7.34 -2.11
C ASN A 174 -7.29 8.44 -3.00
N VAL A 175 -6.64 8.07 -4.12
CA VAL A 175 -6.08 9.06 -5.04
C VAL A 175 -7.17 9.94 -5.63
N VAL A 176 -8.27 9.35 -6.09
CA VAL A 176 -9.38 10.10 -6.71
C VAL A 176 -10.09 10.98 -5.68
N LEU A 177 -10.44 10.42 -4.53
CA LEU A 177 -11.14 11.17 -3.46
C LEU A 177 -10.31 12.35 -2.98
N GLY A 178 -9.05 12.13 -2.66
CA GLY A 178 -8.18 13.17 -2.12
C GLY A 178 -7.77 14.24 -3.13
N ASN A 179 -7.65 13.91 -4.44
CA ASN A 179 -7.11 14.86 -5.41
C ASN A 179 -8.18 15.50 -6.32
N ALA A 180 -9.32 14.85 -6.56
CA ALA A 180 -10.37 15.39 -7.39
C ALA A 180 -11.55 15.97 -6.60
N PHE A 181 -11.74 15.52 -5.36
CA PHE A 181 -12.88 15.92 -4.53
C PHE A 181 -12.47 16.54 -3.19
N ASP A 182 -11.18 16.56 -2.86
CA ASP A 182 -10.67 17.03 -1.56
C ASP A 182 -11.27 16.26 -0.36
N LEU A 183 -11.57 14.97 -0.59
CA LEU A 183 -12.11 14.06 0.40
C LEU A 183 -11.02 13.11 0.91
N ASN A 184 -10.55 13.34 2.13
CA ASN A 184 -9.49 12.56 2.77
C ASN A 184 -10.05 11.32 3.47
N GLU A 185 -10.23 10.22 2.73
CA GLU A 185 -10.73 8.92 3.23
C GLU A 185 -9.61 7.96 3.66
N GLY A 186 -8.35 8.31 3.32
CA GLY A 186 -7.19 7.51 3.69
C GLY A 186 -5.88 8.04 3.12
N VAL A 187 -4.78 7.52 3.66
CA VAL A 187 -3.44 7.80 3.16
C VAL A 187 -3.10 6.86 2.02
N THR A 188 -2.71 7.40 0.87
CA THR A 188 -2.30 6.58 -0.28
C THR A 188 -0.92 5.96 -0.02
N VAL A 189 -0.87 4.67 0.27
CA VAL A 189 0.39 3.94 0.52
C VAL A 189 0.88 3.27 -0.76
N ASP A 190 1.90 3.86 -1.37
CA ASP A 190 2.67 3.27 -2.45
C ASP A 190 4.02 2.71 -1.95
N THR A 191 4.88 2.25 -2.86
CA THR A 191 6.21 1.73 -2.49
C THR A 191 7.11 2.79 -1.84
N HIS A 192 6.93 4.08 -2.15
CA HIS A 192 7.67 5.17 -1.52
C HIS A 192 7.15 5.43 -0.11
N VAL A 193 5.85 5.61 0.05
CA VAL A 193 5.20 5.81 1.35
C VAL A 193 5.51 4.66 2.29
N GLY A 194 5.30 3.41 1.89
CA GLY A 194 5.59 2.24 2.73
C GLY A 194 7.06 2.14 3.13
N ARG A 195 8.00 2.45 2.21
CA ARG A 195 9.43 2.49 2.53
C ARG A 195 9.78 3.59 3.54
N LEU A 196 9.28 4.80 3.32
CA LEU A 196 9.56 5.92 4.20
C LEU A 196 8.91 5.74 5.57
N SER A 197 7.70 5.22 5.64
CA SER A 197 7.02 4.94 6.91
C SER A 197 7.86 4.03 7.80
N ARG A 198 8.44 2.96 7.23
CA ARG A 198 9.35 2.08 7.98
C ARG A 198 10.65 2.76 8.35
N ARG A 199 11.29 3.49 7.42
CA ARG A 199 12.58 4.14 7.68
C ARG A 199 12.48 5.27 8.72
N LEU A 200 11.37 5.98 8.72
CA LEU A 200 11.10 7.07 9.66
C LEU A 200 10.55 6.56 11.00
N GLY A 201 10.24 5.27 11.11
CA GLY A 201 9.67 4.69 12.33
C GLY A 201 8.20 5.08 12.55
N LEU A 202 7.48 5.47 11.49
CA LEU A 202 6.04 5.77 11.53
C LEU A 202 5.19 4.51 11.54
N SER A 203 5.72 3.41 10.99
CA SER A 203 5.07 2.10 10.93
C SER A 203 6.13 1.01 10.89
N ALA A 204 5.88 -0.11 11.55
CA ALA A 204 6.66 -1.34 11.42
C ALA A 204 6.04 -2.33 10.42
N GLU A 205 4.83 -2.05 9.93
CA GLU A 205 4.06 -2.94 9.08
C GLU A 205 4.58 -2.97 7.64
N GLU A 206 4.37 -4.11 6.96
CA GLU A 206 4.68 -4.28 5.54
C GLU A 206 3.42 -4.23 4.67
N ASP A 207 2.27 -4.59 5.22
CA ASP A 207 0.99 -4.54 4.56
C ASP A 207 0.53 -3.09 4.36
N PRO A 208 0.26 -2.65 3.10
CA PRO A 208 -0.09 -1.26 2.82
C PRO A 208 -1.34 -0.77 3.55
N VAL A 209 -2.31 -1.65 3.81
CA VAL A 209 -3.56 -1.28 4.51
C VAL A 209 -3.27 -1.01 5.98
N LYS A 210 -2.41 -1.82 6.61
CA LYS A 210 -2.01 -1.58 7.99
C LYS A 210 -1.14 -0.33 8.13
N VAL A 211 -0.21 -0.10 7.19
CA VAL A 211 0.58 1.14 7.14
C VAL A 211 -0.34 2.35 7.02
N GLU A 212 -1.34 2.31 6.13
CA GLU A 212 -2.36 3.36 5.99
C GLU A 212 -3.04 3.65 7.33
N GLN A 213 -3.52 2.61 8.03
CA GLN A 213 -4.19 2.76 9.32
C GLN A 213 -3.30 3.39 10.41
N GLU A 214 -2.02 3.04 10.44
CA GLU A 214 -1.06 3.64 11.38
C GLU A 214 -0.80 5.10 11.05
N LEU A 215 -0.60 5.45 9.77
CA LEU A 215 -0.44 6.84 9.34
C LEU A 215 -1.67 7.69 9.64
N MET A 216 -2.88 7.17 9.41
CA MET A 216 -4.13 7.84 9.73
C MET A 216 -4.29 8.16 11.23
N ARG A 217 -3.70 7.36 12.12
CA ARG A 217 -3.68 7.64 13.57
C ARG A 217 -2.66 8.70 13.97
N LEU A 218 -1.58 8.84 13.19
CA LEU A 218 -0.47 9.75 13.50
C LEU A 218 -0.67 11.15 12.95
N PHE A 219 -1.44 11.30 11.87
CA PHE A 219 -1.61 12.56 11.15
C PHE A 219 -3.08 12.96 11.07
N PRO A 220 -3.38 14.27 11.09
CA PRO A 220 -4.75 14.77 10.99
C PRO A 220 -5.34 14.45 9.60
N GLN A 221 -6.65 14.24 9.57
CA GLN A 221 -7.37 13.76 8.38
C GLN A 221 -7.21 14.69 7.17
N GLU A 222 -7.24 15.98 7.39
CA GLU A 222 -7.09 17.01 6.36
C GLU A 222 -5.74 16.94 5.64
N GLU A 223 -4.76 16.26 6.21
CA GLU A 223 -3.41 16.16 5.66
C GLU A 223 -3.12 14.85 4.92
N TRP A 224 -4.02 13.87 4.92
CA TRP A 224 -3.71 12.51 4.44
C TRP A 224 -3.35 12.45 2.96
N ALA A 225 -4.04 13.17 2.09
CA ALA A 225 -3.71 13.22 0.67
C ALA A 225 -2.35 13.89 0.45
N LEU A 226 -2.14 15.07 1.08
CA LEU A 226 -0.89 15.82 0.98
C LEU A 226 0.30 15.03 1.56
N LEU A 227 0.13 14.38 2.72
CA LEU A 227 1.16 13.53 3.33
C LEU A 227 1.66 12.47 2.34
N SER A 228 0.75 11.85 1.60
CA SER A 228 1.11 10.86 0.57
C SER A 228 2.05 11.48 -0.47
N HIS A 229 1.73 12.66 -0.99
CA HIS A 229 2.56 13.35 -1.97
C HIS A 229 3.91 13.76 -1.40
N LEU A 230 3.94 14.32 -0.19
CA LEU A 230 5.17 14.74 0.49
C LEU A 230 6.13 13.56 0.67
N LEU A 231 5.64 12.42 1.13
CA LEU A 231 6.44 11.20 1.30
C LEU A 231 6.90 10.63 -0.04
N ILE A 232 6.07 10.67 -1.09
CA ILE A 232 6.46 10.25 -2.45
C ILE A 232 7.57 11.16 -2.98
N PHE A 233 7.43 12.48 -2.87
CA PHE A 233 8.45 13.45 -3.33
C PHE A 233 9.78 13.23 -2.61
N HIS A 234 9.76 13.15 -1.28
CA HIS A 234 10.96 12.89 -0.49
C HIS A 234 11.58 11.52 -0.83
N GLY A 235 10.75 10.52 -1.07
CA GLY A 235 11.18 9.17 -1.46
C GLY A 235 11.79 9.09 -2.85
N ARG A 236 11.41 9.97 -3.77
CA ARG A 236 11.97 10.04 -5.12
C ARG A 236 13.27 10.84 -5.17
N GLN A 237 13.39 11.91 -4.40
CA GLN A 237 14.48 12.86 -4.51
C GLN A 237 15.63 12.62 -3.52
N VAL A 238 15.31 12.28 -2.27
CA VAL A 238 16.27 12.19 -1.16
C VAL A 238 16.33 10.77 -0.58
N CYS A 239 15.22 10.25 -0.05
CA CYS A 239 15.18 8.94 0.59
C CYS A 239 14.99 7.82 -0.44
N ILE A 240 15.86 7.77 -1.46
CA ILE A 240 15.80 6.75 -2.53
C ILE A 240 16.05 5.34 -1.99
N ALA A 241 15.59 4.29 -2.74
CA ALA A 241 15.54 2.92 -2.22
C ALA A 241 16.93 2.36 -1.88
N ARG A 242 17.88 2.42 -2.80
CA ARG A 242 19.19 1.76 -2.66
C ARG A 242 20.26 2.60 -1.97
N ARG A 243 20.30 3.92 -2.19
CA ARG A 243 21.32 4.84 -1.66
C ARG A 243 20.65 6.14 -1.21
N PRO A 244 20.02 6.17 -0.03
CA PRO A 244 19.40 7.39 0.48
C PRO A 244 20.46 8.46 0.72
N LYS A 245 20.15 9.70 0.36
CA LYS A 245 21.03 10.87 0.53
C LYS A 245 20.88 11.44 1.95
N CYS A 246 21.30 10.65 2.97
CA CYS A 246 21.08 11.02 4.37
C CYS A 246 21.85 12.27 4.77
N SER A 247 23.02 12.57 4.16
CA SER A 247 23.78 13.80 4.36
C SER A 247 23.01 15.06 3.97
N ASP A 248 22.15 14.96 2.96
CA ASP A 248 21.39 16.07 2.42
C ASP A 248 19.94 16.13 2.95
N CYS A 249 19.60 15.18 3.84
CA CYS A 249 18.24 15.00 4.34
C CYS A 249 17.97 15.85 5.58
N VAL A 250 17.00 16.74 5.53
CA VAL A 250 16.59 17.58 6.67
C VAL A 250 16.15 16.74 7.88
N LEU A 251 15.67 15.52 7.63
CA LEU A 251 15.20 14.61 8.66
C LEU A 251 16.32 13.74 9.26
N SER A 252 17.57 13.85 8.79
CA SER A 252 18.67 12.95 9.17
C SER A 252 18.92 12.89 10.68
N ARG A 253 18.73 14.00 11.38
CA ARG A 253 18.95 14.12 12.84
C ARG A 253 17.93 13.35 13.68
N VAL A 254 16.70 13.20 13.17
CA VAL A 254 15.58 12.54 13.87
C VAL A 254 15.23 11.18 13.27
N CYS A 255 15.70 10.88 12.06
CA CYS A 255 15.39 9.63 11.34
C CYS A 255 16.10 8.43 11.97
N PRO A 256 15.39 7.40 12.48
CA PRO A 256 16.01 6.22 13.11
C PRO A 256 16.86 5.39 12.13
N SER A 257 16.58 5.49 10.82
CA SER A 257 17.32 4.79 9.76
C SER A 257 18.40 5.64 9.08
N SER A 258 18.74 6.80 9.63
CA SER A 258 19.77 7.66 9.03
C SER A 258 21.15 6.97 9.05
N LEU A 259 21.90 7.16 7.98
CA LEU A 259 23.25 6.60 7.80
C LEU A 259 24.38 7.58 8.24
N VAL A 260 24.00 8.76 8.76
CA VAL A 260 24.91 9.81 9.22
C VAL A 260 24.59 10.21 10.65
#